data_c4cf77272c38947f79a1f46c1a035587
#
_entry.id   c4cf77272c38947f79a1f46c1a035587
#
_cell.length_a   1.000
_cell.length_b   1.000
_cell.length_c   1.000
_cell.angle_alpha   90.00
_cell.angle_beta   90.00
_cell.angle_gamma   90.00
#
_symmetry.space_group_name_H-M   'P 1'
#
loop_
_entity.id
_entity.type
_entity.pdbx_description
1 polymer ?
#
loop_
_entity_poly.entity_id
_entity_poly.type
_entity_poly.pdbx_seq_one_letter_code
_entity_poly.pdbx_strand_id
1 'polypeptide(L)'
;MIMKNLRLSVITILTTAMIFSGCANWNKTQKGAVVGTATGGAVGAVIGRASGNTALGAIIGATVGGASGAIIGRQMDKQAEEIKNTVPDAKVERVGEGIVVEFSSNVLFGYDKSGLSSEAKVNLDKLVLVLNSYADTDIECQGHTDSKGSLSYNQTLSESRASSVADYLYTKGISSSRVNIKGFGETVPKYDNETADGRALNRRVEFLITANEKMKAEAAENASN
;
A
#
# COMPACT_ATOMS: atom_id res chain seq x y z
N MET A 1 -47.72 15.12 -29.02
CA MET A 1 -46.41 15.57 -28.53
C MET A 1 -45.99 14.83 -27.27
N ILE A 2 -46.85 14.54 -26.32
CA ILE A 2 -46.61 13.85 -25.03
C ILE A 2 -46.14 12.38 -25.20
N MET A 3 -46.68 11.62 -26.15
CA MET A 3 -46.30 10.21 -26.36
C MET A 3 -44.90 10.01 -26.96
N LYS A 4 -44.35 11.00 -27.66
CA LYS A 4 -43.00 10.92 -28.23
C LYS A 4 -41.93 11.08 -27.13
N ASN A 5 -42.20 11.95 -26.16
CA ASN A 5 -41.30 12.17 -25.02
C ASN A 5 -41.27 10.99 -24.02
N LEU A 6 -42.43 10.30 -23.88
CA LEU A 6 -42.54 9.12 -23.02
C LEU A 6 -41.73 7.92 -23.57
N ARG A 7 -41.74 7.73 -24.90
CA ARG A 7 -40.93 6.67 -25.56
C ARG A 7 -39.44 6.95 -25.47
N LEU A 8 -39.02 8.20 -25.57
CA LEU A 8 -37.60 8.61 -25.42
C LEU A 8 -37.10 8.38 -23.99
N SER A 9 -37.91 8.73 -22.98
CA SER A 9 -37.59 8.51 -21.56
C SER A 9 -37.49 7.04 -21.19
N VAL A 10 -38.36 6.18 -21.74
CA VAL A 10 -38.32 4.71 -21.49
C VAL A 10 -37.10 4.07 -22.15
N ILE A 11 -36.69 4.52 -23.34
CA ILE A 11 -35.47 4.01 -24.01
C ILE A 11 -34.22 4.45 -23.23
N THR A 12 -34.17 5.67 -22.69
CA THR A 12 -33.02 6.15 -21.89
C THR A 12 -32.89 5.39 -20.57
N ILE A 13 -34.01 5.03 -19.91
CA ILE A 13 -34.00 4.23 -18.66
C ILE A 13 -33.60 2.78 -18.95
N LEU A 14 -34.03 2.20 -20.09
CA LEU A 14 -33.72 0.81 -20.44
C LEU A 14 -32.23 0.64 -20.81
N THR A 15 -31.61 1.64 -21.45
CA THR A 15 -30.16 1.60 -21.76
C THR A 15 -29.29 1.76 -20.53
N THR A 16 -29.74 2.50 -19.51
CA THR A 16 -28.99 2.66 -18.24
C THR A 16 -29.02 1.38 -17.37
N ALA A 17 -30.10 0.59 -17.46
CA ALA A 17 -30.25 -0.66 -16.69
C ALA A 17 -29.36 -1.80 -17.19
N MET A 18 -28.93 -1.81 -18.46
CA MET A 18 -28.07 -2.88 -19.00
C MET A 18 -26.60 -2.78 -18.58
N ILE A 19 -26.16 -1.65 -18.02
CA ILE A 19 -24.75 -1.45 -17.61
C ILE A 19 -24.46 -2.11 -16.26
N PHE A 20 -25.47 -2.45 -15.45
CA PHE A 20 -25.30 -2.99 -14.10
C PHE A 20 -25.36 -4.53 -13.97
N SER A 21 -25.66 -5.27 -15.04
CA SER A 21 -25.88 -6.72 -14.95
C SER A 21 -24.64 -7.59 -15.19
N GLY A 22 -23.46 -6.99 -15.44
CA GLY A 22 -22.23 -7.71 -15.83
C GLY A 22 -21.27 -8.11 -14.71
N CYS A 23 -21.52 -7.76 -13.45
CA CYS A 23 -20.48 -7.77 -12.39
C CYS A 23 -20.37 -9.08 -11.58
N ALA A 24 -21.10 -10.15 -11.91
CA ALA A 24 -21.19 -11.32 -11.03
C ALA A 24 -20.00 -12.30 -11.10
N ASN A 25 -19.12 -12.22 -12.13
CA ASN A 25 -18.08 -13.24 -12.34
C ASN A 25 -16.68 -12.66 -12.70
N TRP A 26 -16.36 -11.47 -12.22
CA TRP A 26 -15.07 -10.85 -12.50
C TRP A 26 -13.97 -11.33 -11.53
N ASN A 27 -12.81 -11.69 -12.07
CA ASN A 27 -11.64 -11.98 -11.27
C ASN A 27 -11.09 -10.70 -10.60
N LYS A 28 -10.18 -10.86 -9.64
CA LYS A 28 -9.63 -9.74 -8.85
C LYS A 28 -8.97 -8.66 -9.73
N THR A 29 -8.36 -9.04 -10.84
CA THR A 29 -7.70 -8.16 -11.81
C THR A 29 -8.72 -7.31 -12.58
N GLN A 30 -9.85 -7.90 -13.00
CA GLN A 30 -10.92 -7.20 -13.70
C GLN A 30 -11.66 -6.21 -12.78
N LYS A 31 -11.85 -6.57 -11.49
CA LYS A 31 -12.42 -5.65 -10.49
C LYS A 31 -11.53 -4.44 -10.24
N GLY A 32 -10.21 -4.63 -10.20
CA GLY A 32 -9.24 -3.55 -10.06
C GLY A 32 -9.26 -2.57 -11.23
N ALA A 33 -9.35 -3.07 -12.47
CA ALA A 33 -9.35 -2.23 -13.67
C ALA A 33 -10.58 -1.31 -13.79
N VAL A 34 -11.77 -1.76 -13.37
CA VAL A 34 -13.00 -0.95 -13.45
C VAL A 34 -13.10 0.10 -12.34
N VAL A 35 -12.60 -0.21 -11.16
CA VAL A 35 -12.59 0.72 -10.03
C VAL A 35 -11.59 1.85 -10.27
N GLY A 36 -10.46 1.60 -10.98
CA GLY A 36 -9.43 2.60 -11.26
C GLY A 36 -9.83 3.70 -12.23
N THR A 37 -10.76 3.45 -13.15
CA THR A 37 -11.10 4.40 -14.23
C THR A 37 -12.08 5.52 -13.84
N ALA A 38 -12.84 5.37 -12.76
CA ALA A 38 -13.93 6.32 -12.48
C ALA A 38 -13.70 7.30 -11.32
N THR A 39 -12.83 6.99 -10.33
CA THR A 39 -12.85 7.74 -9.06
C THR A 39 -11.54 7.69 -8.25
N GLY A 40 -10.36 7.74 -8.87
CA GLY A 40 -9.04 7.51 -8.21
C GLY A 40 -8.88 8.16 -6.81
N GLY A 41 -9.24 9.44 -6.64
CA GLY A 41 -9.07 10.14 -5.36
C GLY A 41 -10.09 9.74 -4.27
N ALA A 42 -11.35 9.50 -4.65
CA ALA A 42 -12.41 9.18 -3.67
C ALA A 42 -12.35 7.73 -3.18
N VAL A 43 -11.96 6.80 -4.05
CA VAL A 43 -11.84 5.37 -3.72
C VAL A 43 -10.65 5.12 -2.80
N GLY A 44 -9.51 5.81 -3.01
CA GLY A 44 -8.35 5.70 -2.15
C GLY A 44 -8.65 6.12 -0.70
N ALA A 45 -9.41 7.19 -0.49
CA ALA A 45 -9.80 7.65 0.84
C ALA A 45 -10.75 6.66 1.54
N VAL A 46 -11.61 5.98 0.80
CA VAL A 46 -12.53 4.95 1.36
C VAL A 46 -11.77 3.68 1.74
N ILE A 47 -10.84 3.23 0.91
CA ILE A 47 -9.99 2.05 1.21
C ILE A 47 -9.10 2.35 2.42
N GLY A 48 -8.50 3.54 2.51
CA GLY A 48 -7.67 3.93 3.63
C GLY A 48 -8.43 3.95 4.97
N ARG A 49 -9.67 4.42 4.98
CA ARG A 49 -10.53 4.36 6.18
C ARG A 49 -10.96 2.95 6.55
N ALA A 50 -11.27 2.12 5.56
CA ALA A 50 -11.69 0.74 5.79
C ALA A 50 -10.55 -0.17 6.28
N SER A 51 -9.30 0.15 5.92
CA SER A 51 -8.10 -0.55 6.38
C SER A 51 -7.46 0.05 7.63
N GLY A 52 -8.04 1.12 8.20
CA GLY A 52 -7.49 1.81 9.37
C GLY A 52 -6.23 2.64 9.09
N ASN A 53 -5.84 2.81 7.81
CA ASN A 53 -4.66 3.57 7.43
C ASN A 53 -4.96 4.55 6.29
N THR A 54 -5.14 5.83 6.65
CA THR A 54 -5.45 6.92 5.71
C THR A 54 -4.29 7.22 4.75
N ALA A 55 -3.04 6.97 5.19
CA ALA A 55 -1.86 7.15 4.34
C ALA A 55 -1.80 6.09 3.24
N LEU A 56 -2.15 4.85 3.56
CA LEU A 56 -2.34 3.76 2.60
C LEU A 56 -3.39 4.14 1.53
N GLY A 57 -4.51 4.71 1.97
CA GLY A 57 -5.56 5.18 1.07
C GLY A 57 -5.14 6.29 0.12
N ALA A 58 -4.27 7.20 0.58
CA ALA A 58 -3.76 8.29 -0.26
C ALA A 58 -2.82 7.77 -1.37
N ILE A 59 -1.99 6.78 -1.06
CA ILE A 59 -1.05 6.18 -2.04
C ILE A 59 -1.81 5.32 -3.06
N ILE A 60 -2.80 4.55 -2.61
CA ILE A 60 -3.63 3.70 -3.48
C ILE A 60 -4.59 4.52 -4.35
N GLY A 61 -4.98 5.72 -3.89
CA GLY A 61 -5.80 6.64 -4.68
C GLY A 61 -5.09 7.23 -5.91
N ALA A 62 -3.78 7.06 -6.01
CA ALA A 62 -2.96 7.47 -7.16
C ALA A 62 -2.85 6.38 -8.25
N THR A 63 -3.78 5.42 -8.30
CA THR A 63 -3.75 4.33 -9.27
C THR A 63 -3.93 4.83 -10.71
N VAL A 64 -3.15 4.27 -11.62
CA VAL A 64 -3.15 4.68 -13.04
C VAL A 64 -4.39 4.18 -13.78
N GLY A 65 -5.00 3.08 -13.33
CA GLY A 65 -6.19 2.47 -13.92
C GLY A 65 -6.02 1.96 -15.37
N GLY A 66 -7.02 1.26 -15.87
CA GLY A 66 -7.03 0.78 -17.26
C GLY A 66 -5.97 -0.29 -17.59
N ALA A 67 -5.52 -0.32 -18.84
CA ALA A 67 -4.53 -1.29 -19.33
C ALA A 67 -3.16 -1.11 -18.65
N SER A 68 -2.74 0.13 -18.42
CA SER A 68 -1.49 0.47 -17.71
C SER A 68 -1.52 -0.04 -16.27
N GLY A 69 -2.62 0.16 -15.54
CA GLY A 69 -2.81 -0.36 -14.19
C GLY A 69 -2.76 -1.88 -14.13
N ALA A 70 -3.25 -2.58 -15.17
CA ALA A 70 -3.14 -4.04 -15.26
C ALA A 70 -1.68 -4.52 -15.46
N ILE A 71 -0.85 -3.74 -16.15
CA ILE A 71 0.59 -4.02 -16.32
C ILE A 71 1.31 -3.83 -14.99
N ILE A 72 1.11 -2.68 -14.34
CA ILE A 72 1.67 -2.37 -13.01
C ILE A 72 1.22 -3.44 -12.00
N GLY A 73 -0.06 -3.75 -11.95
CA GLY A 73 -0.63 -4.75 -11.04
C GLY A 73 0.07 -6.11 -11.14
N ARG A 74 0.30 -6.61 -12.35
CA ARG A 74 1.04 -7.88 -12.57
C ARG A 74 2.48 -7.83 -12.07
N GLN A 75 3.15 -6.69 -12.24
CA GLN A 75 4.51 -6.51 -11.73
C GLN A 75 4.55 -6.49 -10.20
N MET A 76 3.60 -5.77 -9.59
CA MET A 76 3.43 -5.73 -8.14
C MET A 76 3.02 -7.09 -7.56
N ASP A 77 2.22 -7.89 -8.27
CA ASP A 77 1.88 -9.25 -7.84
C ASP A 77 3.12 -10.14 -7.76
N LYS A 78 3.99 -10.10 -8.78
CA LYS A 78 5.27 -10.83 -8.79
C LYS A 78 6.18 -10.38 -7.65
N GLN A 79 6.35 -9.08 -7.47
CA GLN A 79 7.17 -8.53 -6.39
C GLN A 79 6.64 -8.92 -5.01
N ALA A 80 5.32 -8.86 -4.79
CA ALA A 80 4.71 -9.25 -3.53
C ALA A 80 4.90 -10.75 -3.23
N GLU A 81 4.79 -11.60 -4.24
CA GLU A 81 5.01 -13.03 -4.10
C GLU A 81 6.49 -13.32 -3.79
N GLU A 82 7.42 -12.65 -4.46
CA GLU A 82 8.85 -12.79 -4.20
C GLU A 82 9.22 -12.34 -2.79
N ILE A 83 8.68 -11.19 -2.32
CA ILE A 83 8.88 -10.75 -0.93
C ILE A 83 8.34 -11.79 0.06
N LYS A 84 7.13 -12.33 -0.17
CA LYS A 84 6.51 -13.35 0.66
C LYS A 84 7.37 -14.61 0.82
N ASN A 85 7.99 -15.03 -0.30
CA ASN A 85 8.81 -16.24 -0.34
C ASN A 85 10.19 -16.00 0.27
N THR A 86 10.72 -14.77 0.18
CA THR A 86 12.08 -14.43 0.60
C THR A 86 12.14 -13.95 2.06
N VAL A 87 11.07 -13.28 2.55
CA VAL A 87 11.02 -12.62 3.87
C VAL A 87 9.89 -13.20 4.72
N PRO A 88 10.05 -14.39 5.30
CA PRO A 88 8.96 -15.11 6.00
C PRO A 88 8.45 -14.39 7.26
N ASP A 89 9.28 -13.54 7.89
CA ASP A 89 8.92 -12.80 9.10
C ASP A 89 8.14 -11.50 8.82
N ALA A 90 7.88 -11.21 7.54
CA ALA A 90 7.06 -10.09 7.12
C ALA A 90 5.65 -10.54 6.74
N LYS A 91 4.65 -9.75 7.14
CA LYS A 91 3.30 -9.86 6.58
C LYS A 91 3.23 -9.04 5.30
N VAL A 92 2.93 -9.69 4.19
CA VAL A 92 2.87 -9.05 2.86
C VAL A 92 1.44 -9.05 2.35
N GLU A 93 0.94 -7.89 2.00
CA GLU A 93 -0.43 -7.68 1.51
C GLU A 93 -0.43 -6.83 0.24
N ARG A 94 -1.18 -7.26 -0.78
CA ARG A 94 -1.44 -6.45 -1.97
C ARG A 94 -2.64 -5.54 -1.72
N VAL A 95 -2.46 -4.24 -1.94
CA VAL A 95 -3.51 -3.24 -1.77
C VAL A 95 -3.55 -2.34 -2.99
N GLY A 96 -4.60 -2.44 -3.80
CA GLY A 96 -4.68 -1.71 -5.07
C GLY A 96 -3.51 -2.05 -6.00
N GLU A 97 -2.76 -1.03 -6.47
CA GLU A 97 -1.54 -1.19 -7.26
C GLU A 97 -0.26 -1.15 -6.41
N GLY A 98 -0.36 -1.16 -5.07
CA GLY A 98 0.77 -1.15 -4.15
C GLY A 98 0.93 -2.45 -3.36
N ILE A 99 2.02 -2.55 -2.61
CA ILE A 99 2.35 -3.65 -1.69
C ILE A 99 2.58 -3.05 -0.31
N VAL A 100 2.01 -3.68 0.71
CA VAL A 100 2.32 -3.40 2.11
C VAL A 100 3.13 -4.55 2.67
N VAL A 101 4.32 -4.24 3.18
CA VAL A 101 5.17 -5.19 3.89
C VAL A 101 5.25 -4.74 5.34
N GLU A 102 4.69 -5.52 6.25
CA GLU A 102 4.59 -5.19 7.67
C GLU A 102 5.54 -6.07 8.48
N PHE A 103 6.34 -5.43 9.32
CA PHE A 103 7.13 -6.09 10.35
C PHE A 103 6.66 -5.64 11.74
N SER A 104 6.49 -6.60 12.65
CA SER A 104 6.35 -6.29 14.07
C SER A 104 7.62 -5.58 14.58
N SER A 105 7.44 -4.56 15.43
CA SER A 105 8.60 -3.88 16.05
C SER A 105 9.49 -4.84 16.84
N ASN A 106 8.96 -5.92 17.40
CA ASN A 106 9.77 -6.90 18.13
C ASN A 106 10.74 -7.68 17.23
N VAL A 107 10.42 -7.82 15.92
CA VAL A 107 11.32 -8.40 14.92
C VAL A 107 12.45 -7.46 14.58
N LEU A 108 12.16 -6.14 14.54
CA LEU A 108 13.12 -5.15 14.07
C LEU A 108 13.97 -4.53 15.19
N PHE A 109 13.38 -4.33 16.38
CA PHE A 109 14.01 -3.54 17.45
C PHE A 109 13.93 -4.25 18.79
N GLY A 110 14.88 -3.95 19.69
CA GLY A 110 14.73 -4.27 21.11
C GLY A 110 13.59 -3.46 21.75
N TYR A 111 13.17 -3.90 22.94
CA TYR A 111 12.14 -3.21 23.70
C TYR A 111 12.51 -1.72 23.89
N ASP A 112 11.58 -0.85 23.56
CA ASP A 112 11.71 0.61 23.67
C ASP A 112 12.93 1.22 22.94
N LYS A 113 13.44 0.54 21.91
CA LYS A 113 14.58 0.98 21.10
C LYS A 113 14.17 1.25 19.66
N SER A 114 14.99 2.06 18.99
CA SER A 114 14.93 2.31 17.54
C SER A 114 16.13 1.72 16.77
N GLY A 115 17.16 1.24 17.47
CA GLY A 115 18.31 0.58 16.84
C GLY A 115 17.94 -0.83 16.37
N LEU A 116 18.29 -1.17 15.11
CA LEU A 116 18.01 -2.46 14.51
C LEU A 116 18.75 -3.61 15.18
N SER A 117 18.06 -4.71 15.45
CA SER A 117 18.64 -5.97 15.92
C SER A 117 19.46 -6.66 14.82
N SER A 118 20.24 -7.68 15.18
CA SER A 118 20.96 -8.49 14.19
C SER A 118 20.00 -9.28 13.30
N GLU A 119 18.92 -9.80 13.89
CA GLU A 119 17.86 -10.52 13.19
C GLU A 119 17.10 -9.60 12.23
N ALA A 120 16.85 -8.35 12.64
CA ALA A 120 16.26 -7.31 11.79
C ALA A 120 17.08 -7.09 10.52
N LYS A 121 18.40 -6.99 10.67
CA LYS A 121 19.31 -6.78 9.52
C LYS A 121 19.27 -7.94 8.55
N VAL A 122 19.18 -9.18 9.02
CA VAL A 122 19.01 -10.36 8.16
C VAL A 122 17.71 -10.32 7.37
N ASN A 123 16.61 -9.94 8.01
CA ASN A 123 15.32 -9.80 7.33
C ASN A 123 15.31 -8.64 6.32
N LEU A 124 15.90 -7.51 6.68
CA LEU A 124 16.03 -6.36 5.80
C LEU A 124 16.98 -6.64 4.63
N ASP A 125 18.05 -7.41 4.81
CA ASP A 125 18.94 -7.83 3.71
C ASP A 125 18.15 -8.65 2.67
N LYS A 126 17.29 -9.57 3.11
CA LYS A 126 16.41 -10.31 2.21
C LYS A 126 15.44 -9.40 1.45
N LEU A 127 14.82 -8.44 2.16
CA LEU A 127 13.93 -7.46 1.52
C LEU A 127 14.68 -6.61 0.49
N VAL A 128 15.89 -6.15 0.81
CA VAL A 128 16.74 -5.35 -0.09
C VAL A 128 17.04 -6.08 -1.40
N LEU A 129 17.28 -7.39 -1.38
CA LEU A 129 17.49 -8.16 -2.60
C LEU A 129 16.31 -8.01 -3.56
N VAL A 130 15.09 -8.15 -3.05
CA VAL A 130 13.89 -7.98 -3.87
C VAL A 130 13.69 -6.53 -4.28
N LEU A 131 13.88 -5.54 -3.38
CA LEU A 131 13.75 -4.13 -3.72
C LEU A 131 14.73 -3.66 -4.80
N ASN A 132 15.93 -4.25 -4.87
CA ASN A 132 16.90 -3.99 -5.93
C ASN A 132 16.50 -4.62 -7.27
N SER A 133 15.85 -5.78 -7.26
CA SER A 133 15.31 -6.42 -8.48
C SER A 133 14.16 -5.63 -9.10
N TYR A 134 13.46 -4.82 -8.28
CA TYR A 134 12.34 -3.97 -8.69
C TYR A 134 12.67 -2.49 -8.45
N ALA A 135 13.68 -1.99 -9.18
CA ALA A 135 14.21 -0.64 -8.98
C ALA A 135 13.20 0.49 -9.31
N ASP A 136 12.20 0.21 -10.14
CA ASP A 136 11.20 1.18 -10.60
C ASP A 136 9.99 1.29 -9.64
N THR A 137 10.27 1.14 -8.33
CA THR A 137 9.28 1.34 -7.26
C THR A 137 9.77 2.35 -6.23
N ASP A 138 8.82 3.10 -5.68
CA ASP A 138 9.02 3.95 -4.50
C ASP A 138 8.63 3.21 -3.23
N ILE A 139 9.27 3.59 -2.12
CA ILE A 139 9.12 2.95 -0.82
C ILE A 139 8.78 4.03 0.22
N GLU A 140 7.70 3.88 0.95
CA GLU A 140 7.45 4.70 2.13
C GLU A 140 7.60 3.85 3.40
N CYS A 141 8.58 4.17 4.25
CA CYS A 141 8.79 3.54 5.54
C CYS A 141 7.92 4.23 6.59
N GLN A 142 6.93 3.54 7.14
CA GLN A 142 6.01 4.08 8.14
C GLN A 142 6.24 3.42 9.50
N GLY A 143 6.55 4.24 10.52
CA GLY A 143 6.67 3.79 11.91
C GLY A 143 5.36 4.00 12.67
N HIS A 144 4.99 3.02 13.49
CA HIS A 144 3.80 3.05 14.35
C HIS A 144 4.14 2.59 15.76
N THR A 145 3.40 3.11 16.75
CA THR A 145 3.45 2.69 18.15
C THR A 145 2.08 2.20 18.62
N ASP A 146 2.02 1.65 19.80
CA ASP A 146 0.77 1.51 20.55
C ASP A 146 0.42 2.81 21.30
N SER A 147 -0.68 2.81 22.06
CA SER A 147 -1.17 3.96 22.82
C SER A 147 -0.50 4.14 24.20
N LYS A 148 0.60 3.43 24.51
CA LYS A 148 1.33 3.61 25.75
C LYS A 148 2.38 4.72 25.60
N GLY A 149 2.35 5.68 26.52
CA GLY A 149 3.24 6.85 26.51
C GLY A 149 2.52 8.15 26.14
N SER A 150 3.28 9.21 25.90
CA SER A 150 2.70 10.46 25.41
C SER A 150 2.67 10.49 23.89
N LEU A 151 1.74 11.23 23.30
CA LEU A 151 1.65 11.45 21.86
C LEU A 151 2.99 11.92 21.26
N SER A 152 3.65 12.90 21.93
CA SER A 152 4.94 13.41 21.46
C SER A 152 6.06 12.35 21.50
N TYR A 153 6.11 11.55 22.57
CA TYR A 153 7.05 10.46 22.69
C TYR A 153 6.82 9.41 21.58
N ASN A 154 5.60 8.98 21.39
CA ASN A 154 5.22 7.99 20.38
C ASN A 154 5.49 8.49 18.95
N GLN A 155 5.25 9.78 18.69
CA GLN A 155 5.62 10.40 17.40
C GLN A 155 7.13 10.30 17.15
N THR A 156 7.95 10.76 18.09
CA THR A 156 9.41 10.71 17.97
C THR A 156 9.94 9.28 17.85
N LEU A 157 9.41 8.34 18.64
CA LEU A 157 9.84 6.93 18.59
C LEU A 157 9.52 6.30 17.24
N SER A 158 8.33 6.55 16.69
CA SER A 158 7.91 6.02 15.39
C SER A 158 8.77 6.58 14.24
N GLU A 159 9.06 7.89 14.25
CA GLU A 159 9.96 8.52 13.28
C GLU A 159 11.38 7.95 13.37
N SER A 160 11.91 7.80 14.57
CA SER A 160 13.26 7.25 14.80
C SER A 160 13.36 5.80 14.30
N ARG A 161 12.31 5.00 14.47
CA ARG A 161 12.25 3.62 13.95
C ARG A 161 12.20 3.56 12.44
N ALA A 162 11.36 4.37 11.82
CA ALA A 162 11.26 4.46 10.35
C ALA A 162 12.59 4.95 9.75
N SER A 163 13.24 5.96 10.38
CA SER A 163 14.55 6.45 9.96
C SER A 163 15.63 5.38 10.05
N SER A 164 15.71 4.62 11.16
CA SER A 164 16.72 3.57 11.33
C SER A 164 16.60 2.49 10.27
N VAL A 165 15.40 2.17 9.86
CA VAL A 165 15.14 1.24 8.74
C VAL A 165 15.60 1.84 7.43
N ALA A 166 15.19 3.07 7.11
CA ALA A 166 15.57 3.75 5.87
C ALA A 166 17.09 3.92 5.74
N ASP A 167 17.76 4.32 6.83
CA ASP A 167 19.22 4.44 6.87
C ASP A 167 19.91 3.12 6.57
N TYR A 168 19.36 2.00 7.08
CA TYR A 168 19.88 0.69 6.75
C TYR A 168 19.69 0.35 5.27
N LEU A 169 18.53 0.63 4.68
CA LEU A 169 18.29 0.46 3.24
C LEU A 169 19.31 1.26 2.41
N TYR A 170 19.65 2.49 2.83
CA TYR A 170 20.65 3.32 2.13
C TYR A 170 22.04 2.67 2.18
N THR A 171 22.45 2.10 3.33
CA THR A 171 23.73 1.38 3.43
C THR A 171 23.82 0.16 2.51
N LYS A 172 22.66 -0.36 2.07
CA LYS A 172 22.52 -1.52 1.16
C LYS A 172 22.29 -1.13 -0.30
N GLY A 173 22.44 0.15 -0.62
CA GLY A 173 22.39 0.64 -2.00
C GLY A 173 21.01 1.03 -2.51
N ILE A 174 19.96 1.02 -1.68
CA ILE A 174 18.68 1.61 -2.06
C ILE A 174 18.84 3.14 -2.12
N SER A 175 18.49 3.75 -3.26
CA SER A 175 18.58 5.21 -3.41
C SER A 175 17.65 5.94 -2.45
N SER A 176 18.15 6.99 -1.79
CA SER A 176 17.33 7.84 -0.93
C SER A 176 16.19 8.53 -1.66
N SER A 177 16.32 8.76 -2.98
CA SER A 177 15.25 9.30 -3.82
C SER A 177 14.03 8.39 -3.95
N ARG A 178 14.19 7.09 -3.67
CA ARG A 178 13.11 6.09 -3.67
C ARG A 178 12.43 5.93 -2.31
N VAL A 179 13.00 6.48 -1.24
CA VAL A 179 12.54 6.20 0.12
C VAL A 179 11.99 7.46 0.78
N ASN A 180 10.74 7.40 1.20
CA ASN A 180 10.09 8.39 2.05
C ASN A 180 9.96 7.84 3.47
N ILE A 181 10.08 8.70 4.48
CA ILE A 181 10.05 8.31 5.91
C ILE A 181 8.89 9.03 6.58
N LYS A 182 8.05 8.29 7.30
CA LYS A 182 6.97 8.86 8.11
C LYS A 182 6.85 8.16 9.46
N GLY A 183 6.66 8.93 10.51
CA GLY A 183 6.21 8.45 11.81
C GLY A 183 4.75 8.82 12.02
N PHE A 184 3.95 7.89 12.49
CA PHE A 184 2.54 8.11 12.82
C PHE A 184 2.25 8.02 14.33
N GLY A 185 3.27 7.65 15.12
CA GLY A 185 3.03 7.40 16.55
C GLY A 185 1.89 6.43 16.75
N GLU A 186 0.99 6.76 17.66
CA GLU A 186 -0.21 6.01 17.99
C GLU A 186 -1.47 6.45 17.21
N THR A 187 -1.35 7.46 16.31
CA THR A 187 -2.50 8.14 15.71
C THR A 187 -3.22 7.32 14.64
N VAL A 188 -2.58 6.25 14.15
CA VAL A 188 -3.13 5.36 13.13
C VAL A 188 -3.09 3.91 13.60
N PRO A 189 -3.92 3.54 14.60
CA PRO A 189 -3.99 2.17 15.09
C PRO A 189 -4.68 1.27 14.05
N LYS A 190 -4.13 0.07 13.85
CA LYS A 190 -4.71 -0.98 12.98
C LYS A 190 -5.47 -2.03 13.80
N TYR A 191 -5.13 -2.15 15.07
CA TYR A 191 -5.67 -3.10 16.02
C TYR A 191 -6.11 -2.41 17.30
N ASP A 192 -6.90 -3.11 18.12
CA ASP A 192 -7.43 -2.57 19.36
C ASP A 192 -6.32 -2.32 20.40
N ASN A 193 -6.13 -1.06 20.80
CA ASN A 193 -5.14 -0.66 21.80
C ASN A 193 -5.54 -1.03 23.26
N GLU A 194 -6.79 -1.43 23.51
CA GLU A 194 -7.22 -1.86 24.85
C GLU A 194 -6.66 -3.24 25.19
N THR A 195 -6.41 -4.10 24.20
CA THR A 195 -5.85 -5.43 24.40
C THR A 195 -4.32 -5.42 24.33
N ALA A 196 -3.66 -6.34 25.06
CA ALA A 196 -2.21 -6.49 25.00
C ALA A 196 -1.73 -6.94 23.61
N ASP A 197 -2.47 -7.85 22.98
CA ASP A 197 -2.18 -8.39 21.66
C ASP A 197 -2.35 -7.32 20.58
N GLY A 198 -3.43 -6.52 20.64
CA GLY A 198 -3.64 -5.43 19.71
C GLY A 198 -2.55 -4.36 19.81
N ARG A 199 -2.12 -4.00 21.02
CA ARG A 199 -0.96 -3.10 21.22
C ARG A 199 0.32 -3.69 20.63
N ALA A 200 0.57 -4.98 20.80
CA ALA A 200 1.75 -5.64 20.23
C ALA A 200 1.75 -5.57 18.69
N LEU A 201 0.58 -5.72 18.07
CA LEU A 201 0.40 -5.60 16.63
C LEU A 201 0.45 -4.16 16.12
N ASN A 202 0.04 -3.17 16.95
CA ASN A 202 0.17 -1.76 16.60
C ASN A 202 1.61 -1.27 16.59
N ARG A 203 2.50 -1.86 17.39
CA ARG A 203 3.96 -1.60 17.36
C ARG A 203 4.57 -2.27 16.13
N ARG A 204 4.60 -1.56 15.00
CA ARG A 204 5.03 -2.09 13.70
C ARG A 204 5.75 -1.05 12.84
N VAL A 205 6.44 -1.54 11.82
CA VAL A 205 6.89 -0.73 10.69
C VAL A 205 6.29 -1.30 9.42
N GLU A 206 5.68 -0.44 8.63
CA GLU A 206 5.13 -0.76 7.31
C GLU A 206 6.01 -0.16 6.21
N PHE A 207 6.24 -0.95 5.16
CA PHE A 207 6.82 -0.48 3.90
C PHE A 207 5.70 -0.45 2.88
N LEU A 208 5.38 0.72 2.40
CA LEU A 208 4.45 0.88 1.29
C LEU A 208 5.26 0.99 0.02
N ILE A 209 5.10 0.01 -0.85
CA ILE A 209 5.82 -0.07 -2.13
C ILE A 209 4.83 0.24 -3.24
N THR A 210 5.17 1.23 -4.07
CA THR A 210 4.31 1.71 -5.17
C THR A 210 5.12 1.87 -6.45
N ALA A 211 4.46 1.87 -7.61
CA ALA A 211 5.09 2.18 -8.89
C ALA A 211 5.59 3.63 -8.88
N ASN A 212 6.85 3.84 -9.27
CA ASN A 212 7.38 5.18 -9.49
C ASN A 212 6.96 5.73 -10.87
N GLU A 213 7.32 6.97 -11.17
CA GLU A 213 6.95 7.63 -12.42
C GLU A 213 7.51 6.93 -13.67
N LYS A 214 8.69 6.28 -13.57
CA LYS A 214 9.27 5.51 -14.66
C LYS A 214 8.42 4.29 -14.99
N MET A 215 8.07 3.47 -13.99
CA MET A 215 7.20 2.30 -14.19
C MET A 215 5.83 2.70 -14.74
N LYS A 216 5.26 3.82 -14.29
CA LYS A 216 3.99 4.34 -14.80
C LYS A 216 4.08 4.75 -16.27
N ALA A 217 5.15 5.44 -16.66
CA ALA A 217 5.38 5.86 -18.05
C ALA A 217 5.56 4.65 -18.99
N GLU A 218 6.38 3.67 -18.62
CA GLU A 218 6.58 2.43 -19.37
C GLU A 218 5.28 1.61 -19.51
N ALA A 219 4.50 1.53 -18.44
CA ALA A 219 3.21 0.86 -18.48
C ALA A 219 2.20 1.57 -19.39
N ALA A 220 2.21 2.91 -19.45
CA ALA A 220 1.37 3.68 -20.36
C ALA A 220 1.76 3.49 -21.83
N GLU A 221 3.05 3.46 -22.13
CA GLU A 221 3.57 3.19 -23.48
C GLU A 221 3.19 1.77 -23.95
N ASN A 222 3.41 0.77 -23.10
CA ASN A 222 3.08 -0.62 -23.41
C ASN A 222 1.58 -0.90 -23.52
N ALA A 223 0.74 -0.06 -22.94
CA ALA A 223 -0.72 -0.16 -23.03
C ALA A 223 -1.30 0.45 -24.32
N SER A 224 -0.53 1.31 -25.00
CA SER A 224 -0.93 2.00 -26.24
C SER A 224 -0.47 1.28 -27.51
N ASN A 225 0.39 0.29 -27.39
CA ASN A 225 0.86 -0.58 -28.48
C ASN A 225 0.07 -1.89 -28.52
#